data_44ef18a2be1be166dc9e06d4900f4bb3
#
_entry.id   44ef18a2be1be166dc9e06d4900f4bb3
#
_cell.length_a   1.000
_cell.length_b   1.000
_cell.length_c   1.000
_cell.angle_alpha   90.00
_cell.angle_beta   90.00
_cell.angle_gamma   90.00
#
_symmetry.space_group_name_H-M   'P 1'
#
loop_
_entity.id
_entity.type
_entity.pdbx_description
1 polymer ?
#
loop_
_entity_poly.entity_id
_entity_poly.type
_entity_poly.pdbx_seq_one_letter_code
_entity_poly.pdbx_strand_id
1 'polypeptide(L)'
;YAIYAIPENQIGQHGTVGTSQYLLGTSYTNTFELEGKEIISGTPVTFAVSVIDRFGNEFPARTMDNTSWGKSVAAQLDYPSHNDNVLIPCYFSWNPAPEADSYFFQLSKSEDFSTVDYECEVVDTTFYVGKIYWLKSNETYHWRVRTRSINKEDTYSDIRTFSGSLFSVLYPAEGDTVQSLTPTFVCD
;
A
#
# COMPACT_ATOMS: atom_id res chain seq x y z
N TYR A 1 -15.07 31.44 2.04
CA TYR A 1 -15.33 30.01 2.24
C TYR A 1 -14.73 29.58 3.58
N ALA A 2 -15.42 28.72 4.32
CA ALA A 2 -14.85 27.99 5.43
C ALA A 2 -14.72 26.51 5.02
N ILE A 3 -13.60 25.91 5.41
CA ILE A 3 -13.25 24.54 5.04
C ILE A 3 -13.15 23.70 6.31
N TYR A 4 -13.82 22.55 6.30
CA TYR A 4 -13.93 21.64 7.44
C TYR A 4 -13.42 20.25 7.08
N ALA A 5 -12.84 19.55 8.05
CA ALA A 5 -12.57 18.12 8.00
C ALA A 5 -13.37 17.42 9.11
N ILE A 6 -14.40 16.67 8.72
CA ILE A 6 -15.35 16.06 9.65
C ILE A 6 -15.05 14.57 9.71
N PRO A 7 -14.74 13.99 10.88
CA PRO A 7 -14.60 12.56 11.04
C PRO A 7 -15.87 11.84 10.58
N GLU A 8 -15.72 10.74 9.82
CA GLU A 8 -16.87 10.01 9.25
C GLU A 8 -17.87 9.54 10.32
N ASN A 9 -17.39 9.17 11.49
CA ASN A 9 -18.24 8.77 12.62
C ASN A 9 -19.06 9.93 13.23
N GLN A 10 -18.81 11.17 12.80
CA GLN A 10 -19.52 12.37 13.24
C GLN A 10 -20.46 12.94 12.16
N ILE A 11 -20.42 12.39 10.96
CA ILE A 11 -21.30 12.82 9.88
C ILE A 11 -22.74 12.42 10.23
N GLY A 12 -23.64 13.39 10.22
CA GLY A 12 -25.08 13.18 10.46
C GLY A 12 -25.49 13.14 11.94
N GLN A 13 -24.56 13.17 12.91
CA GLN A 13 -24.94 13.20 14.32
C GLN A 13 -25.44 14.57 14.80
N HIS A 14 -25.11 15.65 14.12
CA HIS A 14 -25.40 17.01 14.58
C HIS A 14 -26.06 17.94 13.57
N GLY A 15 -26.43 17.50 12.39
CA GLY A 15 -27.16 18.32 11.40
C GLY A 15 -26.48 19.64 11.00
N THR A 16 -25.33 19.94 11.52
CA THR A 16 -24.57 21.17 11.34
C THR A 16 -23.12 20.85 11.04
N VAL A 17 -22.83 20.80 9.78
CA VAL A 17 -21.49 21.11 9.29
C VAL A 17 -21.26 22.57 9.67
N GLY A 18 -20.23 22.89 10.45
CA GLY A 18 -19.97 24.26 10.87
C GLY A 18 -19.60 24.41 12.34
N THR A 19 -19.26 23.30 13.02
CA THR A 19 -18.71 23.41 14.35
C THR A 19 -17.23 23.78 14.27
N SER A 20 -16.83 24.80 15.01
CA SER A 20 -15.46 25.33 15.02
C SER A 20 -14.37 24.29 15.28
N GLN A 21 -14.73 23.17 15.91
CA GLN A 21 -13.79 22.09 16.21
C GLN A 21 -13.29 21.34 14.96
N TYR A 22 -14.03 21.40 13.83
CA TYR A 22 -13.66 20.74 12.57
C TYR A 22 -13.15 21.74 11.53
N LEU A 23 -13.08 23.02 11.87
CA LEU A 23 -12.65 24.05 10.95
C LEU A 23 -11.15 23.94 10.69
N LEU A 24 -10.79 23.70 9.44
CA LEU A 24 -9.40 23.72 8.98
C LEU A 24 -8.93 25.16 8.73
N GLY A 25 -9.78 26.00 8.20
CA GLY A 25 -9.47 27.38 7.91
C GLY A 25 -10.50 28.05 7.00
N THR A 26 -10.18 29.28 6.63
CA THR A 26 -10.98 30.09 5.72
C THR A 26 -10.15 30.49 4.50
N SER A 27 -10.81 30.62 3.34
CA SER A 27 -10.18 31.13 2.12
C SER A 27 -11.08 32.19 1.49
N TYR A 28 -10.46 33.21 0.94
CA TYR A 28 -11.14 34.26 0.15
C TYR A 28 -11.10 33.96 -1.37
N THR A 29 -10.39 32.87 -1.74
CA THR A 29 -10.27 32.39 -3.11
C THR A 29 -10.98 31.05 -3.28
N ASN A 30 -11.02 30.53 -4.49
CA ASN A 30 -11.53 29.19 -4.78
C ASN A 30 -10.53 28.06 -4.54
N THR A 31 -9.38 28.39 -3.93
CA THR A 31 -8.33 27.44 -3.56
C THR A 31 -8.03 27.54 -2.06
N PHE A 32 -7.75 26.40 -1.44
CA PHE A 32 -7.33 26.31 -0.04
C PHE A 32 -6.25 25.24 0.07
N GLU A 33 -5.07 25.63 0.54
CA GLU A 33 -3.94 24.73 0.76
C GLU A 33 -3.84 24.38 2.26
N LEU A 34 -3.69 23.09 2.53
CA LEU A 34 -3.52 22.55 3.88
C LEU A 34 -2.02 22.54 4.24
N GLU A 35 -1.43 23.72 4.47
CA GLU A 35 -0.05 23.79 4.96
C GLU A 35 0.03 23.52 6.46
N GLY A 36 0.79 22.50 6.88
CA GLY A 36 1.22 22.28 8.26
C GLY A 36 0.11 21.97 9.26
N LYS A 37 -1.11 21.65 8.84
CA LYS A 37 -2.17 21.21 9.72
C LYS A 37 -2.26 19.70 9.72
N GLU A 38 -2.08 19.10 10.90
CA GLU A 38 -2.35 17.69 11.10
C GLU A 38 -3.84 17.44 10.92
N ILE A 39 -4.22 16.93 9.75
CA ILE A 39 -5.46 16.17 9.66
C ILE A 39 -5.21 14.93 10.50
N ILE A 40 -6.08 14.68 11.48
CA ILE A 40 -5.92 13.61 12.47
C ILE A 40 -5.55 12.32 11.75
N SER A 41 -4.29 11.96 11.81
CA SER A 41 -3.73 10.79 11.12
C SER A 41 -4.50 9.53 11.49
N GLY A 42 -5.01 8.82 10.49
CA GLY A 42 -5.66 7.52 10.65
C GLY A 42 -7.16 7.53 10.93
N THR A 43 -7.81 8.69 11.00
CA THR A 43 -9.29 8.77 11.06
C THR A 43 -9.82 9.24 9.71
N PRO A 44 -10.69 8.47 9.03
CA PRO A 44 -11.33 8.93 7.81
C PRO A 44 -12.11 10.22 8.07
N VAL A 45 -11.90 11.23 7.26
CA VAL A 45 -12.59 12.52 7.34
C VAL A 45 -13.25 12.85 6.02
N THR A 46 -14.41 13.48 6.08
CA THR A 46 -15.07 14.06 4.93
C THR A 46 -14.84 15.56 4.93
N PHE A 47 -14.39 16.11 3.81
CA PHE A 47 -14.26 17.55 3.65
C PHE A 47 -15.62 18.18 3.37
N ALA A 48 -15.82 19.35 3.96
CA ALA A 48 -16.98 20.16 3.67
C ALA A 48 -16.58 21.62 3.48
N VAL A 49 -17.31 22.31 2.64
CA VAL A 49 -17.10 23.73 2.34
C VAL A 49 -18.39 24.50 2.57
N SER A 50 -18.30 25.58 3.30
CA SER A 50 -19.38 26.57 3.44
C SER A 50 -19.00 27.91 2.80
N VAL A 51 -20.00 28.69 2.47
CA VAL A 51 -19.85 30.07 2.00
C VAL A 51 -20.05 31.01 3.18
N ILE A 52 -19.14 31.97 3.35
CA ILE A 52 -19.29 33.07 4.31
C ILE A 52 -19.55 34.35 3.51
N ASP A 53 -20.63 35.05 3.82
CA ASP A 53 -20.92 36.32 3.19
C ASP A 53 -20.04 37.47 3.73
N ARG A 54 -20.15 38.65 3.11
CA ARG A 54 -19.39 39.83 3.52
C ARG A 54 -19.74 40.36 4.93
N PHE A 55 -20.83 39.88 5.51
CA PHE A 55 -21.27 40.24 6.86
C PHE A 55 -20.86 39.22 7.92
N GLY A 56 -20.19 38.13 7.48
CA GLY A 56 -19.74 37.05 8.37
C GLY A 56 -20.79 35.95 8.59
N ASN A 57 -21.93 35.99 7.89
CA ASN A 57 -22.90 34.91 7.99
C ASN A 57 -22.43 33.70 7.19
N GLU A 58 -22.43 32.55 7.84
CA GLU A 58 -22.07 31.29 7.22
C GLU A 58 -23.32 30.55 6.74
N PHE A 59 -23.29 30.11 5.48
CA PHE A 59 -24.34 29.31 4.89
C PHE A 59 -24.08 27.81 5.14
N PRO A 60 -25.12 26.95 5.09
CA PRO A 60 -24.95 25.52 5.30
C PRO A 60 -23.84 24.94 4.42
N ALA A 61 -22.89 24.27 5.02
CA ALA A 61 -21.79 23.65 4.29
C ALA A 61 -22.28 22.46 3.46
N ARG A 62 -21.57 22.23 2.35
CA ARG A 62 -21.76 21.05 1.51
C ARG A 62 -20.56 20.15 1.67
N THR A 63 -20.83 18.88 1.89
CA THR A 63 -19.79 17.84 1.84
C THR A 63 -19.34 17.66 0.40
N MET A 64 -18.06 17.42 0.24
CA MET A 64 -17.49 16.99 -1.03
C MET A 64 -17.71 15.49 -1.15
N ASP A 65 -18.42 15.05 -2.17
CA ASP A 65 -18.64 13.63 -2.41
C ASP A 65 -17.29 12.93 -2.65
N ASN A 66 -17.09 11.80 -1.97
CA ASN A 66 -15.93 10.91 -2.10
C ASN A 66 -14.53 11.50 -1.75
N THR A 67 -14.46 12.51 -0.91
CA THR A 67 -13.17 12.97 -0.38
C THR A 67 -13.01 12.53 1.07
N SER A 68 -12.92 11.23 1.32
CA SER A 68 -12.45 10.77 2.61
C SER A 68 -10.91 10.86 2.63
N TRP A 69 -10.39 11.63 3.59
CA TRP A 69 -8.98 11.65 3.89
C TRP A 69 -8.73 10.69 5.05
N GLY A 70 -7.76 9.84 4.94
CA GLY A 70 -7.44 8.85 5.96
C GLY A 70 -6.29 7.97 5.51
N LYS A 71 -6.10 6.86 6.18
CA LYS A 71 -5.15 5.85 5.73
C LYS A 71 -5.82 4.89 4.75
N SER A 72 -5.05 4.45 3.76
CA SER A 72 -5.44 3.30 2.95
C SER A 72 -5.58 2.06 3.84
N VAL A 73 -6.36 1.09 3.39
CA VAL A 73 -6.45 -0.19 4.11
C VAL A 73 -5.22 -1.02 3.77
N ALA A 74 -4.58 -1.60 4.79
CA ALA A 74 -3.43 -2.49 4.59
C ALA A 74 -3.84 -3.74 3.80
N ALA A 75 -3.05 -4.11 2.79
CA ALA A 75 -3.23 -5.36 2.09
C ALA A 75 -2.98 -6.55 3.03
N GLN A 76 -3.78 -7.59 2.90
CA GLN A 76 -3.54 -8.85 3.61
C GLN A 76 -2.71 -9.76 2.73
N LEU A 77 -1.49 -10.07 3.17
CA LEU A 77 -0.59 -10.93 2.43
C LEU A 77 -1.14 -12.37 2.37
N ASP A 78 -0.99 -13.03 1.22
CA ASP A 78 -1.45 -14.39 0.99
C ASP A 78 -0.27 -15.36 0.86
N TYR A 79 0.53 -15.26 -0.18
CA TYR A 79 1.66 -16.15 -0.44
C TYR A 79 2.93 -15.35 -0.82
N PRO A 80 4.14 -15.77 -0.37
CA PRO A 80 4.43 -16.84 0.59
C PRO A 80 3.91 -16.57 2.00
N SER A 81 3.64 -17.65 2.75
CA SER A 81 3.32 -17.55 4.17
C SER A 81 4.55 -17.13 4.98
N HIS A 82 4.33 -16.70 6.22
CA HIS A 82 5.43 -16.33 7.09
C HIS A 82 6.33 -17.55 7.40
N ASN A 83 7.64 -17.40 7.18
CA ASN A 83 8.68 -18.43 7.33
C ASN A 83 8.61 -19.58 6.32
N ASP A 84 7.91 -19.40 5.20
CA ASP A 84 7.96 -20.39 4.12
C ASP A 84 9.36 -20.52 3.50
N ASN A 85 9.68 -21.71 3.06
CA ASN A 85 10.79 -21.95 2.14
C ASN A 85 10.22 -22.15 0.73
N VAL A 86 10.49 -21.23 -0.17
CA VAL A 86 9.89 -21.20 -1.51
C VAL A 86 10.91 -21.42 -2.60
N LEU A 87 10.51 -22.15 -3.62
CA LEU A 87 11.31 -22.31 -4.82
C LEU A 87 11.34 -20.98 -5.61
N ILE A 88 12.54 -20.45 -5.86
CA ILE A 88 12.74 -19.23 -6.64
C ILE A 88 13.07 -19.60 -8.09
N PRO A 89 12.42 -18.95 -9.08
CA PRO A 89 11.50 -17.82 -8.99
C PRO A 89 10.07 -18.23 -8.61
N CYS A 90 9.38 -17.37 -7.85
CA CYS A 90 8.01 -17.61 -7.42
C CYS A 90 7.13 -16.36 -7.57
N TYR A 91 5.83 -16.54 -7.35
CA TYR A 91 4.88 -15.45 -7.23
C TYR A 91 4.73 -15.07 -5.77
N PHE A 92 4.47 -13.80 -5.57
CA PHE A 92 3.95 -13.24 -4.32
C PHE A 92 2.51 -12.83 -4.56
N SER A 93 1.63 -13.02 -3.59
CA SER A 93 0.24 -12.63 -3.69
C SER A 93 -0.29 -12.04 -2.40
N TRP A 94 -1.32 -11.20 -2.53
CA TRP A 94 -2.05 -10.58 -1.44
C TRP A 94 -3.51 -10.38 -1.83
N ASN A 95 -4.38 -10.25 -0.84
CA ASN A 95 -5.77 -9.95 -1.08
C ASN A 95 -5.93 -8.46 -1.46
N PRO A 96 -6.86 -8.14 -2.36
CA PRO A 96 -7.12 -6.75 -2.72
C PRO A 96 -7.59 -5.95 -1.51
N ALA A 97 -6.95 -4.80 -1.29
CA ALA A 97 -7.37 -3.87 -0.26
C ALA A 97 -8.49 -2.96 -0.81
N PRO A 98 -9.50 -2.63 -0.01
CA PRO A 98 -10.56 -1.71 -0.42
C PRO A 98 -9.98 -0.36 -0.88
N GLU A 99 -10.49 0.17 -1.99
CA GLU A 99 -10.12 1.47 -2.56
C GLU A 99 -8.63 1.62 -2.90
N ALA A 100 -7.90 0.52 -3.07
CA ALA A 100 -6.52 0.56 -3.52
C ALA A 100 -6.45 0.88 -5.02
N ASP A 101 -5.63 1.87 -5.38
CA ASP A 101 -5.32 2.20 -6.78
C ASP A 101 -4.12 1.40 -7.27
N SER A 102 -3.14 1.21 -6.40
CA SER A 102 -1.93 0.41 -6.68
C SER A 102 -1.27 -0.05 -5.38
N TYR A 103 -0.26 -0.87 -5.53
CA TYR A 103 0.55 -1.41 -4.46
C TYR A 103 2.02 -1.20 -4.75
N PHE A 104 2.83 -1.02 -3.72
CA PHE A 104 4.28 -1.10 -3.82
C PHE A 104 4.73 -2.39 -3.14
N PHE A 105 5.18 -3.34 -3.94
CA PHE A 105 5.81 -4.55 -3.45
C PHE A 105 7.24 -4.21 -3.01
N GLN A 106 7.63 -4.62 -1.80
CA GLN A 106 8.94 -4.37 -1.24
C GLN A 106 9.58 -5.65 -0.74
N LEU A 107 10.89 -5.79 -1.03
CA LEU A 107 11.77 -6.82 -0.47
C LEU A 107 12.92 -6.17 0.30
N SER A 108 13.31 -6.79 1.40
CA SER A 108 14.45 -6.38 2.20
C SER A 108 15.18 -7.58 2.79
N LYS A 109 16.49 -7.43 3.02
CA LYS A 109 17.29 -8.32 3.87
C LYS A 109 17.22 -7.92 5.35
N SER A 110 16.76 -6.71 5.62
CA SER A 110 16.56 -6.20 6.96
C SER A 110 15.12 -6.41 7.41
N GLU A 111 14.93 -7.05 8.56
CA GLU A 111 13.61 -7.35 9.12
C GLU A 111 12.80 -6.09 9.41
N ASP A 112 13.45 -5.01 9.81
CA ASP A 112 12.83 -3.73 10.14
C ASP A 112 12.63 -2.81 8.92
N PHE A 113 13.03 -3.27 7.72
CA PHE A 113 13.03 -2.44 6.51
C PHE A 113 13.80 -1.12 6.64
N SER A 114 14.84 -1.08 7.48
CA SER A 114 15.78 0.05 7.53
C SER A 114 16.44 0.31 6.18
N THR A 115 16.52 -0.71 5.34
CA THR A 115 16.87 -0.64 3.92
C THR A 115 15.81 -1.37 3.12
N VAL A 116 15.46 -0.86 1.94
CA VAL A 116 14.62 -1.54 0.95
C VAL A 116 15.52 -1.94 -0.21
N ASP A 117 15.74 -3.25 -0.37
CA ASP A 117 16.63 -3.77 -1.43
C ASP A 117 15.95 -3.80 -2.80
N TYR A 118 14.63 -3.92 -2.82
CA TYR A 118 13.82 -3.89 -4.03
C TYR A 118 12.45 -3.30 -3.77
N GLU A 119 12.00 -2.41 -4.66
CA GLU A 119 10.64 -1.88 -4.68
C GLU A 119 10.13 -1.77 -6.12
N CYS A 120 8.89 -2.11 -6.35
CA CYS A 120 8.20 -1.82 -7.60
C CYS A 120 6.71 -1.56 -7.37
N GLU A 121 6.12 -0.71 -8.20
CA GLU A 121 4.68 -0.48 -8.21
C GLU A 121 3.98 -1.59 -9.00
N VAL A 122 2.88 -2.09 -8.44
CA VAL A 122 2.07 -3.18 -8.98
C VAL A 122 0.61 -2.76 -8.90
N VAL A 123 -0.11 -2.84 -10.01
CA VAL A 123 -1.56 -2.56 -10.06
C VAL A 123 -2.36 -3.80 -9.69
N ASP A 124 -1.82 -4.97 -9.95
CA ASP A 124 -2.43 -6.26 -9.62
C ASP A 124 -2.12 -6.68 -8.17
N THR A 125 -2.70 -7.76 -7.71
CA THR A 125 -2.48 -8.35 -6.37
C THR A 125 -1.46 -9.49 -6.39
N THR A 126 -0.67 -9.58 -7.46
CA THR A 126 0.39 -10.58 -7.62
C THR A 126 1.66 -9.96 -8.19
N PHE A 127 2.81 -10.48 -7.75
CA PHE A 127 4.10 -10.08 -8.24
C PHE A 127 5.00 -11.31 -8.48
N TYR A 128 5.61 -11.38 -9.67
CA TYR A 128 6.55 -12.46 -10.03
C TYR A 128 8.00 -12.01 -9.90
N VAL A 129 8.77 -12.69 -9.04
CA VAL A 129 10.16 -12.31 -8.74
C VAL A 129 11.20 -12.80 -9.73
N GLY A 130 10.82 -13.37 -10.88
CA GLY A 130 11.72 -13.96 -11.86
C GLY A 130 12.82 -13.07 -12.42
N LYS A 131 12.80 -11.78 -12.12
CA LYS A 131 13.82 -10.80 -12.55
C LYS A 131 14.73 -10.30 -11.41
N ILE A 132 14.60 -10.84 -10.21
CA ILE A 132 15.41 -10.43 -9.07
C ILE A 132 16.62 -11.36 -8.93
N TYR A 133 17.66 -11.06 -9.65
CA TYR A 133 18.87 -11.92 -9.78
C TYR A 133 19.75 -12.03 -8.53
N TRP A 134 19.50 -11.20 -7.51
CA TRP A 134 20.32 -11.22 -6.29
C TRP A 134 19.74 -12.10 -5.16
N LEU A 135 18.57 -12.69 -5.37
CA LEU A 135 18.01 -13.66 -4.45
C LEU A 135 18.85 -14.93 -4.49
N LYS A 136 19.22 -15.44 -3.34
CA LYS A 136 20.08 -16.62 -3.17
C LYS A 136 19.36 -17.71 -2.38
N SER A 137 19.77 -18.94 -2.63
CA SER A 137 19.36 -20.09 -1.83
C SER A 137 19.79 -19.95 -0.38
N ASN A 138 18.94 -20.40 0.52
CA ASN A 138 19.19 -20.45 1.96
C ASN A 138 19.47 -19.09 2.62
N GLU A 139 19.16 -17.99 1.96
CA GLU A 139 19.13 -16.67 2.58
C GLU A 139 17.69 -16.33 2.99
N THR A 140 17.57 -15.57 4.07
CA THR A 140 16.29 -15.09 4.59
C THR A 140 15.99 -13.71 4.04
N TYR A 141 14.77 -13.50 3.63
CA TYR A 141 14.28 -12.25 3.09
C TYR A 141 12.97 -11.86 3.77
N HIS A 142 12.69 -10.57 3.80
CA HIS A 142 11.47 -9.99 4.33
C HIS A 142 10.72 -9.29 3.21
N TRP A 143 9.42 -9.41 3.20
CA TRP A 143 8.59 -8.73 2.22
C TRP A 143 7.34 -8.14 2.84
N ARG A 144 6.88 -7.10 2.23
CA ARG A 144 5.64 -6.41 2.57
C ARG A 144 5.07 -5.70 1.35
N VAL A 145 3.84 -5.26 1.48
CA VAL A 145 3.14 -4.48 0.47
C VAL A 145 2.67 -3.17 1.09
N ARG A 146 2.94 -2.07 0.42
CA ARG A 146 2.42 -0.75 0.75
C ARG A 146 1.24 -0.45 -0.15
N THR A 147 0.05 -0.29 0.42
CA THR A 147 -1.17 0.04 -0.31
C THR A 147 -1.23 1.54 -0.57
N ARG A 148 -1.49 1.91 -1.81
CA ARG A 148 -1.72 3.28 -2.22
C ARG A 148 -3.17 3.49 -2.63
N SER A 149 -3.77 4.56 -2.13
CA SER A 149 -5.10 5.02 -2.53
C SER A 149 -5.07 6.53 -2.73
N ILE A 150 -5.74 7.03 -3.76
CA ILE A 150 -5.82 8.46 -4.03
C ILE A 150 -6.42 9.17 -2.81
N ASN A 151 -5.81 10.28 -2.42
CA ASN A 151 -6.21 11.11 -1.29
C ASN A 151 -6.17 10.41 0.08
N LYS A 152 -5.37 9.34 0.22
CA LYS A 152 -5.15 8.65 1.49
C LYS A 152 -3.66 8.51 1.76
N GLU A 153 -3.31 8.45 3.04
CA GLU A 153 -1.95 8.08 3.46
C GLU A 153 -1.72 6.60 3.18
N ASP A 154 -0.58 6.28 2.57
CA ASP A 154 -0.20 4.90 2.28
C ASP A 154 -0.08 4.06 3.56
N THR A 155 -0.51 2.81 3.51
CA THR A 155 -0.46 1.89 4.65
C THR A 155 0.31 0.63 4.26
N TYR A 156 1.16 0.16 5.16
CA TYR A 156 1.91 -1.08 4.99
C TYR A 156 1.14 -2.29 5.53
N SER A 157 1.29 -3.42 4.85
CA SER A 157 0.91 -4.73 5.38
C SER A 157 1.81 -5.13 6.55
N ASP A 158 1.46 -6.23 7.19
CA ASP A 158 2.42 -6.96 8.03
C ASP A 158 3.65 -7.35 7.21
N ILE A 159 4.78 -7.59 7.91
CA ILE A 159 6.00 -8.10 7.30
C ILE A 159 5.95 -9.63 7.35
N ARG A 160 6.23 -10.26 6.23
CA ARG A 160 6.45 -11.69 6.16
C ARG A 160 7.89 -12.01 5.82
N THR A 161 8.36 -13.12 6.35
CA THR A 161 9.69 -13.66 6.12
C THR A 161 9.58 -14.89 5.23
N PHE A 162 10.53 -15.09 4.34
CA PHE A 162 10.67 -16.32 3.56
C PHE A 162 12.16 -16.64 3.35
N SER A 163 12.46 -17.89 3.07
CA SER A 163 13.75 -18.32 2.55
C SER A 163 13.60 -18.84 1.13
N GLY A 164 14.58 -18.57 0.28
CA GLY A 164 14.58 -19.04 -1.08
C GLY A 164 15.32 -20.34 -1.27
N SER A 165 14.76 -21.27 -2.04
CA SER A 165 15.49 -22.39 -2.62
C SER A 165 15.59 -22.18 -4.12
N LEU A 166 16.78 -22.34 -4.70
CA LEU A 166 16.91 -22.39 -6.15
C LEU A 166 16.73 -23.84 -6.57
N PHE A 167 15.99 -24.07 -7.65
CA PHE A 167 15.95 -25.40 -8.21
C PHE A 167 17.36 -25.82 -8.67
N SER A 168 17.72 -27.04 -8.46
CA SER A 168 18.96 -27.62 -8.97
C SER A 168 18.68 -28.65 -10.04
N VAL A 169 19.53 -28.67 -11.07
CA VAL A 169 19.49 -29.75 -12.07
C VAL A 169 20.26 -30.91 -11.48
N LEU A 170 19.56 -32.02 -11.23
CA LEU A 170 20.17 -33.24 -10.68
C LEU A 170 20.78 -34.12 -11.79
N TYR A 171 20.21 -34.04 -12.97
CA TYR A 171 20.71 -34.81 -14.14
C TYR A 171 20.39 -34.07 -15.45
N PRO A 172 21.30 -33.97 -16.38
CA PRO A 172 22.74 -34.32 -16.24
C PRO A 172 23.43 -33.43 -15.18
N ALA A 173 24.38 -33.97 -14.43
CA ALA A 173 25.18 -33.21 -13.51
C ALA A 173 26.15 -32.28 -14.27
N GLU A 174 26.67 -31.27 -13.58
CA GLU A 174 27.64 -30.36 -14.16
C GLU A 174 28.88 -31.12 -14.62
N GLY A 175 29.22 -30.97 -15.91
CA GLY A 175 30.34 -31.67 -16.53
C GLY A 175 29.98 -33.00 -17.18
N ASP A 176 28.73 -33.48 -17.08
CA ASP A 176 28.32 -34.71 -17.72
C ASP A 176 28.24 -34.55 -19.25
N THR A 177 28.67 -35.58 -19.96
CA THR A 177 28.46 -35.68 -21.43
C THR A 177 27.24 -36.53 -21.71
N VAL A 178 26.18 -35.91 -22.23
CA VAL A 178 24.97 -36.63 -22.62
C VAL A 178 25.09 -37.06 -24.06
N GLN A 179 25.07 -38.40 -24.29
CA GLN A 179 25.20 -39.00 -25.61
C GLN A 179 23.86 -39.26 -26.30
N SER A 180 22.75 -38.83 -25.69
CA SER A 180 21.41 -39.05 -26.26
C SER A 180 20.94 -37.80 -27.02
N LEU A 181 20.29 -38.01 -28.16
CA LEU A 181 19.60 -36.92 -28.90
C LEU A 181 18.29 -36.46 -28.20
N THR A 182 17.85 -37.23 -27.20
CA THR A 182 16.67 -36.93 -26.40
C THR A 182 17.04 -37.06 -24.90
N PRO A 183 17.84 -36.13 -24.33
CA PRO A 183 18.26 -36.23 -22.95
C PRO A 183 17.06 -36.02 -22.00
N THR A 184 17.07 -36.75 -20.90
CA THR A 184 16.17 -36.51 -19.77
C THR A 184 16.82 -35.53 -18.82
N PHE A 185 16.11 -34.47 -18.41
CA PHE A 185 16.52 -33.56 -17.38
C PHE A 185 15.75 -33.90 -16.09
N VAL A 186 16.45 -33.95 -14.99
CA VAL A 186 15.86 -34.12 -13.67
C VAL A 186 16.25 -32.91 -12.83
N CYS A 187 15.28 -32.29 -12.23
CA CYS A 187 15.48 -31.19 -11.30
C CYS A 187 14.64 -31.42 -10.04
N ASP A 188 15.07 -30.79 -8.94
CA ASP A 188 14.39 -30.82 -7.65
C ASP A 188 14.03 -29.37 -7.23
#